data_d5a810aeffc19c42e7f6b2de498e5630
#
_entry.id   d5a810aeffc19c42e7f6b2de498e5630
#
_cell.length_a   1.000
_cell.length_b   1.000
_cell.length_c   1.000
_cell.angle_alpha   90.00
_cell.angle_beta   90.00
_cell.angle_gamma   90.00
#
_symmetry.space_group_name_H-M   'P 1'
#
loop_
_entity.id
_entity.type
_entity.pdbx_description
1 polymer ?
#
loop_
_entity_poly.entity_id
_entity_poly.type
_entity_poly.pdbx_seq_one_letter_code
_entity_poly.pdbx_strand_id
1 'polypeptide(L)'
;MTGSWLQRQAQLHPERPAFYWHEKSWSFAALQKEVYAYAAYYQAQFVDQPNRVALFSNNSPEMVFTILALWELGIEVQLLNTRLTAAEISFQLQDAHCDWVITADQTAVSDVRSLTFGQAIKQAEAFVGSVVPSFVPNEAIYQAEQVASIMYTSGTTGNPKGVPQTFGNHLASAEATQKNLAITSEDCWLCAVPLYHISGLSILLRSLRLGMSVRLYERFDAGEMAKDLEAGKGTIVSLVAKMLTDLLPLVPQQGFDSLRYILLGGGPIAKSVLEKCQQKLLSVIQSYGMTETCSQVVALPPEKASEKIGASGVTLQGVHLRIATDGKMADHQTAENTQPIGEIQLQGPAITTRYLNDRSPQQWDQEGWFATGDLGYLDQEGFLYVVSRASELIISGGENIYPAEVEQALLQHPAVKEAAVVGEPDEEWGQSVAAYLTLNQPIHFQALLDTLEGQIAHYKFPRRFYHVREMPRTASGKVLKRLLLSEERVNYIEQQINK
;
A
#
# COMPACT_ATOMS: atom_id res chain seq x y z
N MET A 1 2.83 -27.25 -14.63
CA MET A 1 2.20 -26.55 -15.78
C MET A 1 3.19 -25.48 -16.18
N THR A 2 3.72 -25.59 -17.37
CA THR A 2 4.69 -24.66 -17.96
C THR A 2 3.96 -23.42 -18.50
N GLY A 3 4.61 -22.26 -18.44
CA GLY A 3 4.11 -21.00 -18.99
C GLY A 3 3.76 -19.94 -17.94
N SER A 4 3.68 -18.67 -18.38
CA SER A 4 3.35 -17.52 -17.53
C SER A 4 1.88 -17.53 -17.08
N TRP A 5 1.57 -16.78 -16.03
CA TRP A 5 0.18 -16.63 -15.59
C TRP A 5 -0.70 -15.97 -16.65
N LEU A 6 -0.15 -15.00 -17.40
CA LEU A 6 -0.84 -14.37 -18.53
C LEU A 6 -1.14 -15.37 -19.64
N GLN A 7 -0.14 -16.16 -20.06
CA GLN A 7 -0.29 -17.19 -21.09
C GLN A 7 -1.38 -18.20 -20.71
N ARG A 8 -1.38 -18.63 -19.44
CA ARG A 8 -2.40 -19.56 -18.94
C ARG A 8 -3.80 -18.99 -19.03
N GLN A 9 -4.03 -17.73 -18.63
CA GLN A 9 -5.35 -17.11 -18.72
C GLN A 9 -5.78 -16.92 -20.18
N ALA A 10 -4.87 -16.49 -21.06
CA ALA A 10 -5.14 -16.33 -22.49
C ALA A 10 -5.50 -17.65 -23.19
N GLN A 11 -4.92 -18.77 -22.74
CA GLN A 11 -5.26 -20.11 -23.25
C GLN A 11 -6.59 -20.63 -22.71
N LEU A 12 -6.84 -20.47 -21.41
CA LEU A 12 -8.03 -21.01 -20.77
C LEU A 12 -9.28 -20.15 -20.99
N HIS A 13 -9.10 -18.83 -21.05
CA HIS A 13 -10.18 -17.85 -21.07
C HIS A 13 -9.87 -16.68 -22.02
N PRO A 14 -9.62 -16.92 -23.33
CA PRO A 14 -9.11 -15.91 -24.27
C PRO A 14 -9.96 -14.65 -24.35
N GLU A 15 -11.29 -14.81 -24.36
CA GLU A 15 -12.25 -13.71 -24.53
C GLU A 15 -12.66 -13.02 -23.21
N ARG A 16 -12.25 -13.57 -22.06
CA ARG A 16 -12.59 -12.96 -20.77
C ARG A 16 -11.87 -11.61 -20.63
N PRO A 17 -12.58 -10.53 -20.19
CA PRO A 17 -11.96 -9.24 -19.92
C PRO A 17 -10.89 -9.37 -18.84
N ALA A 18 -9.68 -8.92 -19.15
CA ALA A 18 -8.55 -8.88 -18.23
C ALA A 18 -8.34 -7.47 -17.66
N PHE A 19 -8.50 -6.46 -18.52
CA PHE A 19 -8.06 -5.12 -18.22
C PHE A 19 -8.96 -4.06 -18.86
N TYR A 20 -9.28 -3.02 -18.10
CA TYR A 20 -10.04 -1.85 -18.54
C TYR A 20 -9.26 -0.57 -18.26
N TRP A 21 -9.30 0.37 -19.24
CA TRP A 21 -8.79 1.73 -19.12
C TRP A 21 -9.75 2.70 -19.79
N HIS A 22 -10.42 3.54 -19.01
CA HIS A 22 -11.57 4.31 -19.47
C HIS A 22 -12.60 3.41 -20.17
N GLU A 23 -12.94 3.69 -21.44
CA GLU A 23 -13.88 2.89 -22.24
C GLU A 23 -13.20 1.78 -23.08
N LYS A 24 -11.85 1.69 -23.04
CA LYS A 24 -11.13 0.60 -23.70
C LYS A 24 -11.05 -0.63 -22.81
N SER A 25 -11.05 -1.80 -23.42
CA SER A 25 -10.86 -3.07 -22.73
C SER A 25 -9.99 -4.03 -23.53
N TRP A 26 -9.29 -4.89 -22.81
CA TRP A 26 -8.52 -5.98 -23.38
C TRP A 26 -8.96 -7.28 -22.74
N SER A 27 -9.28 -8.28 -23.59
CA SER A 27 -9.42 -9.65 -23.11
C SER A 27 -8.04 -10.23 -22.79
N PHE A 28 -7.98 -11.39 -22.11
CA PHE A 28 -6.68 -12.01 -21.82
C PHE A 28 -5.88 -12.31 -23.09
N ALA A 29 -6.53 -12.73 -24.19
CA ALA A 29 -5.86 -12.93 -25.47
C ALA A 29 -5.36 -11.61 -26.09
N ALA A 30 -6.17 -10.55 -26.02
CA ALA A 30 -5.76 -9.23 -26.51
C ALA A 30 -4.62 -8.65 -25.67
N LEU A 31 -4.69 -8.77 -24.34
CA LEU A 31 -3.63 -8.35 -23.43
C LEU A 31 -2.32 -9.10 -23.73
N GLN A 32 -2.38 -10.42 -23.91
CA GLN A 32 -1.20 -11.22 -24.26
C GLN A 32 -0.57 -10.74 -25.57
N LYS A 33 -1.37 -10.43 -26.59
CA LYS A 33 -0.88 -9.94 -27.88
C LYS A 33 -0.13 -8.62 -27.73
N GLU A 34 -0.68 -7.66 -26.97
CA GLU A 34 0.00 -6.39 -26.67
C GLU A 34 1.31 -6.62 -25.92
N VAL A 35 1.26 -7.43 -24.86
CA VAL A 35 2.43 -7.75 -24.03
C VAL A 35 3.55 -8.39 -24.87
N TYR A 36 3.23 -9.30 -25.77
CA TYR A 36 4.22 -9.94 -26.63
C TYR A 36 4.83 -8.97 -27.65
N ALA A 37 4.05 -8.01 -28.15
CA ALA A 37 4.57 -6.96 -29.02
C ALA A 37 5.58 -6.06 -28.26
N TYR A 38 5.26 -5.69 -27.02
CA TYR A 38 6.18 -4.95 -26.14
C TYR A 38 7.42 -5.79 -25.79
N ALA A 39 7.26 -7.07 -25.48
CA ALA A 39 8.38 -7.97 -25.18
C ALA A 39 9.34 -8.11 -26.37
N ALA A 40 8.81 -8.29 -27.59
CA ALA A 40 9.61 -8.33 -28.80
C ALA A 40 10.39 -7.02 -29.04
N TYR A 41 9.75 -5.87 -28.77
CA TYR A 41 10.41 -4.57 -28.85
C TYR A 41 11.56 -4.48 -27.85
N TYR A 42 11.31 -4.74 -26.55
CA TYR A 42 12.34 -4.64 -25.53
C TYR A 42 13.48 -5.63 -25.74
N GLN A 43 13.18 -6.84 -26.16
CA GLN A 43 14.19 -7.84 -26.51
C GLN A 43 15.15 -7.33 -27.60
N ALA A 44 14.63 -6.61 -28.59
CA ALA A 44 15.45 -6.01 -29.66
C ALA A 44 16.27 -4.78 -29.19
N GLN A 45 15.83 -4.08 -28.13
CA GLN A 45 16.54 -2.93 -27.59
C GLN A 45 17.66 -3.33 -26.61
N PHE A 46 17.50 -4.42 -25.90
CA PHE A 46 18.48 -4.89 -24.92
C PHE A 46 19.58 -5.69 -25.62
N VAL A 47 20.69 -5.03 -25.94
CA VAL A 47 21.86 -5.68 -26.57
C VAL A 47 22.38 -6.82 -25.70
N ASP A 48 22.53 -6.53 -24.39
CA ASP A 48 22.79 -7.53 -23.36
C ASP A 48 21.54 -7.59 -22.48
N GLN A 49 20.94 -8.76 -22.37
CA GLN A 49 19.71 -8.91 -21.60
C GLN A 49 19.93 -8.48 -20.13
N PRO A 50 19.31 -7.39 -19.66
CA PRO A 50 19.49 -6.96 -18.29
C PRO A 50 18.76 -7.92 -17.34
N ASN A 51 19.34 -8.11 -16.14
CA ASN A 51 18.64 -8.86 -15.09
C ASN A 51 17.46 -8.05 -14.53
N ARG A 52 17.55 -6.72 -14.58
CA ARG A 52 16.62 -5.79 -13.94
C ARG A 52 16.43 -4.53 -14.77
N VAL A 53 15.19 -4.03 -14.82
CA VAL A 53 14.81 -2.77 -15.48
C VAL A 53 13.93 -1.97 -14.54
N ALA A 54 14.21 -0.67 -14.39
CA ALA A 54 13.38 0.23 -13.61
C ALA A 54 12.27 0.85 -14.46
N LEU A 55 11.11 1.06 -13.85
CA LEU A 55 9.97 1.78 -14.44
C LEU A 55 9.67 3.03 -13.62
N PHE A 56 9.57 4.15 -14.31
CA PHE A 56 9.22 5.44 -13.72
C PHE A 56 8.02 6.03 -14.45
N SER A 57 6.81 5.75 -13.95
CA SER A 57 5.55 6.17 -14.58
C SER A 57 4.39 6.17 -13.57
N ASN A 58 3.39 7.00 -13.84
CA ASN A 58 2.06 6.83 -13.27
C ASN A 58 1.35 5.62 -13.89
N ASN A 59 0.19 5.26 -13.31
CA ASN A 59 -0.63 4.20 -13.87
C ASN A 59 -1.02 4.51 -15.31
N SER A 60 -0.78 3.56 -16.19
CA SER A 60 -1.20 3.62 -17.59
C SER A 60 -1.25 2.21 -18.20
N PRO A 61 -1.91 1.99 -19.34
CA PRO A 61 -1.85 0.72 -20.06
C PRO A 61 -0.42 0.33 -20.43
N GLU A 62 0.39 1.30 -20.87
CA GLU A 62 1.76 1.09 -21.28
C GLU A 62 2.64 0.59 -20.11
N MET A 63 2.40 1.12 -18.90
CA MET A 63 3.06 0.63 -17.68
C MET A 63 2.69 -0.84 -17.43
N VAL A 64 1.40 -1.21 -17.55
CA VAL A 64 0.95 -2.60 -17.39
C VAL A 64 1.60 -3.50 -18.44
N PHE A 65 1.53 -3.12 -19.73
CA PHE A 65 2.11 -3.92 -20.83
C PHE A 65 3.62 -4.08 -20.65
N THR A 66 4.32 -3.03 -20.22
CA THR A 66 5.76 -3.05 -19.97
C THR A 66 6.13 -3.97 -18.80
N ILE A 67 5.42 -3.88 -17.67
CA ILE A 67 5.64 -4.78 -16.51
C ILE A 67 5.52 -6.23 -16.97
N LEU A 68 4.43 -6.55 -17.65
CA LEU A 68 4.16 -7.92 -18.12
C LEU A 68 5.17 -8.37 -19.17
N ALA A 69 5.55 -7.50 -20.10
CA ALA A 69 6.55 -7.80 -21.14
C ALA A 69 7.93 -8.10 -20.54
N LEU A 70 8.37 -7.33 -19.53
CA LEU A 70 9.63 -7.58 -18.84
C LEU A 70 9.59 -8.93 -18.08
N TRP A 71 8.46 -9.29 -17.48
CA TRP A 71 8.30 -10.60 -16.85
C TRP A 71 8.32 -11.74 -17.87
N GLU A 72 7.71 -11.59 -19.07
CA GLU A 72 7.79 -12.57 -20.15
C GLU A 72 9.22 -12.74 -20.68
N LEU A 73 10.07 -11.74 -20.53
CA LEU A 73 11.51 -11.78 -20.80
C LEU A 73 12.35 -12.36 -19.65
N GLY A 74 11.74 -12.63 -18.49
CA GLY A 74 12.45 -13.08 -17.28
C GLY A 74 13.21 -11.97 -16.56
N ILE A 75 12.87 -10.70 -16.80
CA ILE A 75 13.53 -9.51 -16.24
C ILE A 75 12.81 -9.06 -14.97
N GLU A 76 13.57 -8.79 -13.91
CA GLU A 76 13.07 -8.20 -12.67
C GLU A 76 12.65 -6.74 -12.87
N VAL A 77 11.53 -6.33 -12.28
CA VAL A 77 11.00 -4.98 -12.44
C VAL A 77 11.18 -4.16 -11.17
N GLN A 78 12.01 -3.12 -11.23
CA GLN A 78 12.11 -2.12 -10.18
C GLN A 78 11.06 -1.03 -10.42
N LEU A 79 10.16 -0.81 -9.46
CA LEU A 79 9.10 0.18 -9.59
C LEU A 79 9.45 1.44 -8.79
N LEU A 80 9.66 2.55 -9.51
CA LEU A 80 10.05 3.84 -8.94
C LEU A 80 8.82 4.71 -8.68
N ASN A 81 8.77 5.32 -7.50
CA ASN A 81 7.73 6.27 -7.17
C ASN A 81 7.94 7.58 -7.94
N THR A 82 6.91 8.07 -8.64
CA THR A 82 6.97 9.26 -9.49
C THR A 82 7.17 10.59 -8.73
N ARG A 83 7.10 10.56 -7.40
CA ARG A 83 7.34 11.73 -6.54
C ARG A 83 8.77 11.82 -5.99
N LEU A 84 9.64 10.88 -6.35
CA LEU A 84 11.03 10.89 -5.94
C LEU A 84 11.79 12.03 -6.60
N THR A 85 12.73 12.61 -5.87
CA THR A 85 13.71 13.54 -6.41
C THR A 85 14.73 12.81 -7.30
N ALA A 86 15.42 13.54 -8.16
CA ALA A 86 16.47 12.95 -9.01
C ALA A 86 17.56 12.24 -8.19
N ALA A 87 17.94 12.78 -7.03
CA ALA A 87 18.92 12.17 -6.14
C ALA A 87 18.42 10.84 -5.55
N GLU A 88 17.15 10.76 -5.14
CA GLU A 88 16.55 9.53 -4.63
C GLU A 88 16.41 8.46 -5.73
N ILE A 89 16.05 8.87 -6.95
CA ILE A 89 16.01 7.96 -8.11
C ILE A 89 17.41 7.40 -8.39
N SER A 90 18.41 8.28 -8.50
CA SER A 90 19.79 7.88 -8.74
C SER A 90 20.30 6.90 -7.67
N PHE A 91 20.03 7.20 -6.39
CA PHE A 91 20.35 6.30 -5.28
C PHE A 91 19.69 4.91 -5.45
N GLN A 92 18.39 4.87 -5.75
CA GLN A 92 17.66 3.60 -5.86
C GLN A 92 18.11 2.78 -7.07
N LEU A 93 18.46 3.42 -8.20
CA LEU A 93 18.98 2.74 -9.37
C LEU A 93 20.36 2.13 -9.11
N GLN A 94 21.25 2.88 -8.47
CA GLN A 94 22.60 2.42 -8.11
C GLN A 94 22.52 1.27 -7.09
N ASP A 95 21.71 1.43 -6.03
CA ASP A 95 21.54 0.42 -4.97
C ASP A 95 20.93 -0.88 -5.51
N ALA A 96 20.05 -0.77 -6.48
CA ALA A 96 19.43 -1.93 -7.14
C ALA A 96 20.28 -2.49 -8.29
N HIS A 97 21.45 -1.92 -8.63
CA HIS A 97 22.25 -2.29 -9.78
C HIS A 97 21.43 -2.31 -11.08
N CYS A 98 20.69 -1.23 -11.32
CA CYS A 98 19.76 -1.11 -12.43
C CYS A 98 20.32 -0.15 -13.49
N ASP A 99 20.71 -0.67 -14.65
CA ASP A 99 21.36 0.09 -15.72
C ASP A 99 20.36 0.63 -16.76
N TRP A 100 19.09 0.24 -16.65
CA TRP A 100 18.04 0.64 -17.57
C TRP A 100 16.83 1.21 -16.85
N VAL A 101 16.29 2.30 -17.40
CA VAL A 101 15.01 2.86 -16.96
C VAL A 101 14.06 3.04 -18.15
N ILE A 102 12.79 2.70 -17.96
CA ILE A 102 11.71 2.98 -18.92
C ILE A 102 10.78 4.01 -18.31
N THR A 103 10.50 5.09 -19.02
CA THR A 103 9.72 6.23 -18.54
C THR A 103 8.56 6.56 -19.47
N ALA A 104 7.54 7.28 -18.97
CA ALA A 104 6.46 7.79 -19.81
C ALA A 104 6.98 8.84 -20.80
N ASP A 105 7.82 9.76 -20.33
CA ASP A 105 8.42 10.87 -21.08
C ASP A 105 9.93 10.79 -21.09
N GLN A 106 10.60 11.62 -21.90
CA GLN A 106 12.05 11.75 -21.91
C GLN A 106 12.56 12.47 -20.63
N THR A 107 12.25 11.91 -19.49
CA THR A 107 12.84 12.38 -18.22
C THR A 107 14.28 11.93 -18.19
N ALA A 108 15.21 12.89 -18.25
CA ALA A 108 16.62 12.62 -18.16
C ALA A 108 16.95 12.09 -16.75
N VAL A 109 17.04 10.77 -16.63
CA VAL A 109 17.70 10.14 -15.49
C VAL A 109 19.17 10.03 -15.90
N SER A 110 20.05 10.82 -15.26
CA SER A 110 21.49 10.79 -15.55
C SER A 110 22.08 9.42 -15.20
N ASP A 111 23.06 9.01 -15.99
CA ASP A 111 23.93 7.85 -15.77
C ASP A 111 23.32 6.44 -16.01
N VAL A 112 22.11 6.33 -16.57
CA VAL A 112 21.50 5.07 -16.96
C VAL A 112 20.93 5.12 -18.38
N ARG A 113 20.82 3.96 -19.04
CA ARG A 113 20.19 3.85 -20.37
C ARG A 113 18.68 4.04 -20.21
N SER A 114 18.06 4.84 -21.06
CA SER A 114 16.64 5.13 -20.98
C SER A 114 15.89 4.78 -22.25
N LEU A 115 14.67 4.25 -22.10
CA LEU A 115 13.69 4.06 -23.14
C LEU A 115 12.39 4.77 -22.74
N THR A 116 11.54 5.08 -23.74
CA THR A 116 10.21 5.64 -23.48
C THR A 116 9.10 4.71 -23.96
N PHE A 117 7.94 4.78 -23.33
CA PHE A 117 6.75 4.05 -23.79
C PHE A 117 6.38 4.44 -25.23
N GLY A 118 6.53 5.70 -25.62
CA GLY A 118 6.21 6.16 -26.96
C GLY A 118 6.98 5.45 -28.07
N GLN A 119 8.18 4.97 -27.80
CA GLN A 119 8.96 4.16 -28.73
C GLN A 119 8.39 2.74 -28.83
N ALA A 120 8.00 2.15 -27.70
CA ALA A 120 7.38 0.82 -27.66
C ALA A 120 6.00 0.82 -28.35
N ILE A 121 5.16 1.84 -28.13
CA ILE A 121 3.84 2.01 -28.75
C ILE A 121 3.96 2.00 -30.28
N LYS A 122 4.79 2.89 -30.86
CA LYS A 122 4.96 3.00 -32.31
C LYS A 122 5.37 1.69 -32.95
N GLN A 123 6.21 0.93 -32.28
CA GLN A 123 6.67 -0.35 -32.78
C GLN A 123 5.63 -1.46 -32.62
N ALA A 124 4.91 -1.48 -31.49
CA ALA A 124 3.80 -2.42 -31.27
C ALA A 124 2.67 -2.19 -32.30
N GLU A 125 2.32 -0.95 -32.61
CA GLU A 125 1.36 -0.59 -33.65
C GLU A 125 1.80 -1.05 -35.05
N ALA A 126 3.09 -0.96 -35.37
CA ALA A 126 3.64 -1.47 -36.62
C ALA A 126 3.54 -3.01 -36.75
N PHE A 127 3.56 -3.73 -35.61
CA PHE A 127 3.38 -5.19 -35.58
C PHE A 127 1.91 -5.63 -35.64
N VAL A 128 0.94 -4.79 -35.31
CA VAL A 128 -0.50 -5.13 -35.36
C VAL A 128 -0.99 -5.47 -36.78
N GLY A 129 -0.30 -4.98 -37.81
CA GLY A 129 -0.60 -5.27 -39.23
C GLY A 129 0.27 -6.36 -39.88
N SER A 130 1.33 -6.82 -39.21
CA SER A 130 2.26 -7.83 -39.69
C SER A 130 2.32 -9.01 -38.73
N VAL A 131 2.82 -10.16 -39.17
CA VAL A 131 3.08 -11.30 -38.29
C VAL A 131 3.97 -10.80 -37.14
N VAL A 132 3.43 -10.81 -35.92
CA VAL A 132 4.24 -10.50 -34.70
C VAL A 132 5.48 -11.37 -34.79
N PRO A 133 6.71 -10.80 -34.74
CA PRO A 133 7.91 -11.64 -34.67
C PRO A 133 7.66 -12.71 -33.61
N SER A 134 7.96 -13.96 -33.91
CA SER A 134 7.64 -15.08 -33.03
C SER A 134 8.40 -14.90 -31.71
N PHE A 135 7.82 -14.09 -30.83
CA PHE A 135 8.27 -14.05 -29.41
C PHE A 135 7.89 -15.40 -28.80
N VAL A 136 8.89 -16.16 -28.42
CA VAL A 136 8.70 -17.42 -27.71
C VAL A 136 9.05 -17.15 -26.25
N PRO A 137 8.05 -17.17 -25.35
CA PRO A 137 8.33 -17.00 -23.92
C PRO A 137 9.32 -18.06 -23.44
N ASN A 138 10.21 -17.67 -22.55
CA ASN A 138 11.08 -18.63 -21.86
C ASN A 138 10.21 -19.51 -20.95
N GLU A 139 10.30 -20.85 -21.08
CA GLU A 139 9.54 -21.79 -20.23
C GLU A 139 9.90 -21.70 -18.73
N ALA A 140 11.04 -21.10 -18.40
CA ALA A 140 11.54 -20.94 -17.02
C ALA A 140 11.11 -19.65 -16.31
N ILE A 141 10.12 -18.93 -16.85
CA ILE A 141 9.61 -17.70 -16.23
C ILE A 141 8.56 -17.99 -15.15
N TYR A 142 8.39 -17.04 -14.23
CA TYR A 142 7.46 -17.13 -13.09
C TYR A 142 7.78 -18.28 -12.11
N GLN A 143 9.07 -18.63 -11.98
CA GLN A 143 9.51 -19.55 -10.92
C GLN A 143 9.31 -18.91 -9.54
N ALA A 144 9.02 -19.73 -8.53
CA ALA A 144 8.68 -19.23 -7.19
C ALA A 144 9.78 -18.36 -6.57
N GLU A 145 11.04 -18.69 -6.80
CA GLU A 145 12.22 -18.01 -6.27
C GLU A 145 12.65 -16.79 -7.10
N GLN A 146 12.13 -16.65 -8.32
CA GLN A 146 12.45 -15.53 -9.21
C GLN A 146 11.84 -14.25 -8.67
N VAL A 147 12.67 -13.21 -8.56
CA VAL A 147 12.21 -11.85 -8.19
C VAL A 147 11.35 -11.28 -9.31
N ALA A 148 10.11 -10.93 -8.98
CA ALA A 148 9.17 -10.29 -9.89
C ALA A 148 9.28 -8.78 -9.82
N SER A 149 9.34 -8.24 -8.60
CA SER A 149 9.30 -6.80 -8.37
C SER A 149 10.25 -6.38 -7.25
N ILE A 150 10.72 -5.14 -7.35
CA ILE A 150 11.52 -4.48 -6.33
C ILE A 150 10.88 -3.13 -6.06
N MET A 151 10.57 -2.88 -4.79
CA MET A 151 10.03 -1.62 -4.32
C MET A 151 10.83 -1.11 -3.13
N TYR A 152 11.07 0.19 -3.08
CA TYR A 152 11.81 0.79 -1.98
C TYR A 152 10.87 1.29 -0.89
N THR A 153 11.22 1.00 0.37
CA THR A 153 10.54 1.50 1.55
C THR A 153 11.40 2.55 2.24
N SER A 154 10.77 3.60 2.79
CA SER A 154 11.46 4.55 3.64
C SER A 154 11.84 3.86 4.95
N GLY A 155 13.10 3.48 5.09
CA GLY A 155 13.62 2.95 6.34
C GLY A 155 13.48 3.98 7.48
N THR A 156 13.13 3.51 8.67
CA THR A 156 13.05 4.36 9.88
C THR A 156 14.42 4.87 10.35
N THR A 157 15.50 4.28 9.85
CA THR A 157 16.87 4.48 10.33
C THR A 157 17.88 4.98 9.30
N GLY A 158 17.43 5.53 8.15
CA GLY A 158 18.36 6.02 7.16
C GLY A 158 17.90 5.85 5.71
N ASN A 159 18.80 5.43 4.81
CA ASN A 159 18.52 5.27 3.39
C ASN A 159 17.39 4.27 3.11
N PRO A 160 16.58 4.50 2.08
CA PRO A 160 15.55 3.58 1.65
C PRO A 160 16.09 2.16 1.40
N LYS A 161 15.28 1.14 1.69
CA LYS A 161 15.63 -0.27 1.53
C LYS A 161 14.85 -0.86 0.36
N GLY A 162 15.54 -1.52 -0.56
CA GLY A 162 14.92 -2.25 -1.66
C GLY A 162 14.38 -3.59 -1.17
N VAL A 163 13.12 -3.85 -1.42
CA VAL A 163 12.39 -5.07 -1.06
C VAL A 163 12.24 -5.93 -2.31
N PRO A 164 13.00 -7.03 -2.48
CA PRO A 164 12.80 -7.96 -3.57
C PRO A 164 11.61 -8.88 -3.25
N GLN A 165 10.64 -8.91 -4.13
CA GLN A 165 9.43 -9.71 -3.99
C GLN A 165 9.41 -10.76 -5.10
N THR A 166 9.35 -12.03 -4.72
CA THR A 166 9.36 -13.16 -5.67
C THR A 166 7.97 -13.47 -6.20
N PHE A 167 7.89 -14.20 -7.34
CA PHE A 167 6.61 -14.72 -7.81
C PHE A 167 5.97 -15.67 -6.79
N GLY A 168 6.74 -16.40 -6.01
CA GLY A 168 6.24 -17.23 -4.90
C GLY A 168 5.58 -16.39 -3.81
N ASN A 169 6.18 -15.27 -3.40
CA ASN A 169 5.58 -14.36 -2.44
C ASN A 169 4.24 -13.80 -2.96
N HIS A 170 4.22 -13.34 -4.21
CA HIS A 170 3.00 -12.82 -4.84
C HIS A 170 1.90 -13.87 -5.01
N LEU A 171 2.29 -15.11 -5.37
CA LEU A 171 1.35 -16.23 -5.47
C LEU A 171 0.66 -16.50 -4.13
N ALA A 172 1.45 -16.63 -3.07
CA ALA A 172 0.92 -16.86 -1.72
C ALA A 172 -0.03 -15.72 -1.28
N SER A 173 0.36 -14.46 -1.54
CA SER A 173 -0.48 -13.29 -1.26
C SER A 173 -1.80 -13.30 -2.06
N ALA A 174 -1.75 -13.67 -3.35
CA ALA A 174 -2.93 -13.73 -4.19
C ALA A 174 -3.92 -14.83 -3.74
N GLU A 175 -3.42 -16.03 -3.45
CA GLU A 175 -4.24 -17.16 -3.00
C GLU A 175 -4.84 -16.93 -1.61
N ALA A 176 -4.08 -16.34 -0.69
CA ALA A 176 -4.57 -15.96 0.63
C ALA A 176 -5.69 -14.90 0.54
N THR A 177 -5.53 -13.90 -0.32
CA THR A 177 -6.54 -12.87 -0.56
C THR A 177 -7.79 -13.45 -1.23
N GLN A 178 -7.61 -14.33 -2.23
CA GLN A 178 -8.72 -15.04 -2.88
C GLN A 178 -9.60 -15.74 -1.86
N LYS A 179 -8.98 -16.48 -0.94
CA LYS A 179 -9.71 -17.21 0.09
C LYS A 179 -10.47 -16.29 1.06
N ASN A 180 -9.82 -15.18 1.48
CA ASN A 180 -10.42 -14.24 2.42
C ASN A 180 -11.64 -13.51 1.84
N LEU A 181 -11.55 -13.06 0.58
CA LEU A 181 -12.59 -12.26 -0.08
C LEU A 181 -13.48 -13.09 -1.01
N ALA A 182 -13.29 -14.41 -1.07
CA ALA A 182 -13.98 -15.30 -2.02
C ALA A 182 -13.97 -14.72 -3.45
N ILE A 183 -12.80 -14.31 -3.92
CA ILE A 183 -12.62 -13.71 -5.25
C ILE A 183 -12.88 -14.76 -6.33
N THR A 184 -13.64 -14.36 -7.33
CA THR A 184 -13.94 -15.18 -8.52
C THR A 184 -13.48 -14.46 -9.79
N SER A 185 -13.58 -15.17 -10.91
CA SER A 185 -13.32 -14.60 -12.23
C SER A 185 -14.34 -13.54 -12.68
N GLU A 186 -15.48 -13.46 -12.04
CA GLU A 186 -16.54 -12.49 -12.33
C GLU A 186 -16.26 -11.14 -11.65
N ASP A 187 -15.31 -11.10 -10.73
CA ASP A 187 -14.96 -9.87 -10.05
C ASP A 187 -14.19 -8.91 -10.98
N CYS A 188 -14.47 -7.62 -10.81
CA CYS A 188 -13.71 -6.53 -11.38
C CYS A 188 -13.14 -5.66 -10.25
N TRP A 189 -11.81 -5.60 -10.15
CA TRP A 189 -11.14 -4.80 -9.11
C TRP A 189 -10.79 -3.41 -9.62
N LEU A 190 -11.31 -2.37 -8.99
CA LEU A 190 -11.01 -0.98 -9.31
C LEU A 190 -9.67 -0.58 -8.65
N CYS A 191 -8.68 -0.23 -9.46
CA CYS A 191 -7.32 0.07 -9.07
C CYS A 191 -6.95 1.53 -9.35
N ALA A 192 -7.16 2.41 -8.38
CA ALA A 192 -6.71 3.82 -8.44
C ALA A 192 -5.45 4.06 -7.59
N VAL A 193 -4.98 3.03 -6.86
CA VAL A 193 -3.70 3.07 -6.14
C VAL A 193 -2.54 2.85 -7.12
N PRO A 194 -1.39 3.52 -6.92
CA PRO A 194 -0.29 3.42 -7.88
C PRO A 194 0.29 2.01 -7.99
N LEU A 195 0.61 1.57 -9.22
CA LEU A 195 1.26 0.28 -9.49
C LEU A 195 2.70 0.22 -8.97
N TYR A 196 3.35 1.36 -8.74
CA TYR A 196 4.66 1.40 -8.10
C TYR A 196 4.60 1.22 -6.56
N HIS A 197 3.42 0.96 -6.02
CA HIS A 197 3.21 0.47 -4.66
C HIS A 197 2.62 -0.93 -4.69
N ILE A 198 2.97 -1.74 -3.70
CA ILE A 198 2.48 -3.12 -3.63
C ILE A 198 0.95 -3.22 -3.58
N SER A 199 0.25 -2.22 -3.03
CA SER A 199 -1.21 -2.16 -3.03
C SER A 199 -1.82 -2.14 -4.44
N GLY A 200 -1.14 -1.53 -5.42
CA GLY A 200 -1.55 -1.50 -6.82
C GLY A 200 -1.06 -2.75 -7.58
N LEU A 201 0.25 -3.02 -7.52
CA LEU A 201 0.83 -4.16 -8.25
C LEU A 201 0.16 -5.49 -7.89
N SER A 202 -0.16 -5.71 -6.62
CA SER A 202 -0.81 -6.94 -6.18
C SER A 202 -2.19 -7.17 -6.82
N ILE A 203 -2.91 -6.12 -7.22
CA ILE A 203 -4.19 -6.25 -7.93
C ILE A 203 -3.96 -6.82 -9.33
N LEU A 204 -2.94 -6.32 -10.06
CA LEU A 204 -2.56 -6.84 -11.35
C LEU A 204 -2.16 -8.31 -11.29
N LEU A 205 -1.32 -8.68 -10.32
CA LEU A 205 -0.89 -10.07 -10.11
C LEU A 205 -2.06 -11.01 -9.77
N ARG A 206 -3.02 -10.53 -8.96
CA ARG A 206 -4.26 -11.26 -8.66
C ARG A 206 -5.08 -11.50 -9.91
N SER A 207 -5.22 -10.49 -10.80
CA SER A 207 -5.90 -10.65 -12.08
C SER A 207 -5.30 -11.79 -12.90
N LEU A 208 -3.99 -11.77 -13.09
CA LEU A 208 -3.27 -12.81 -13.86
C LEU A 208 -3.41 -14.20 -13.22
N ARG A 209 -3.38 -14.28 -11.90
CA ARG A 209 -3.46 -15.57 -11.20
C ARG A 209 -4.87 -16.12 -11.13
N LEU A 210 -5.88 -15.26 -10.88
CA LEU A 210 -7.25 -15.65 -10.56
C LEU A 210 -8.23 -15.51 -11.73
N GLY A 211 -7.83 -14.81 -12.81
CA GLY A 211 -8.66 -14.60 -14.00
C GLY A 211 -9.76 -13.55 -13.81
N MET A 212 -9.69 -12.71 -12.78
CA MET A 212 -10.58 -11.57 -12.60
C MET A 212 -10.12 -10.39 -13.45
N SER A 213 -10.98 -9.41 -13.69
CA SER A 213 -10.63 -8.19 -14.40
C SER A 213 -10.13 -7.07 -13.48
N VAL A 214 -9.33 -6.16 -14.06
CA VAL A 214 -8.87 -4.93 -13.40
C VAL A 214 -9.36 -3.71 -14.18
N ARG A 215 -9.98 -2.77 -13.49
CA ARG A 215 -10.22 -1.43 -14.03
C ARG A 215 -9.18 -0.49 -13.42
N LEU A 216 -8.23 -0.06 -14.24
CA LEU A 216 -7.14 0.82 -13.82
C LEU A 216 -7.53 2.29 -14.02
N TYR A 217 -7.15 3.13 -13.06
CA TYR A 217 -7.25 4.58 -13.13
C TYR A 217 -5.86 5.19 -13.09
N GLU A 218 -5.66 6.27 -13.82
CA GLU A 218 -4.39 7.01 -13.78
C GLU A 218 -4.09 7.49 -12.35
N ARG A 219 -5.13 8.02 -11.71
CA ARG A 219 -5.11 8.50 -10.32
C ARG A 219 -6.50 8.35 -9.71
N PHE A 220 -6.58 8.47 -8.42
CA PHE A 220 -7.87 8.49 -7.73
C PHE A 220 -8.62 9.80 -8.01
N ASP A 221 -9.85 9.67 -8.48
CA ASP A 221 -10.86 10.72 -8.52
C ASP A 221 -12.15 10.14 -7.94
N ALA A 222 -12.64 10.77 -6.86
CA ALA A 222 -13.82 10.27 -6.14
C ALA A 222 -15.09 10.30 -6.99
N GLY A 223 -15.24 11.31 -7.86
CA GLY A 223 -16.41 11.47 -8.73
C GLY A 223 -16.43 10.43 -9.85
N GLU A 224 -15.28 10.17 -10.50
CA GLU A 224 -15.15 9.13 -11.52
C GLU A 224 -15.39 7.74 -10.90
N MET A 225 -14.77 7.47 -9.74
CA MET A 225 -14.94 6.22 -9.02
C MET A 225 -16.40 5.96 -8.62
N ALA A 226 -17.09 6.97 -8.08
CA ALA A 226 -18.50 6.85 -7.71
C ALA A 226 -19.39 6.54 -8.93
N LYS A 227 -19.19 7.23 -10.07
CA LYS A 227 -19.92 6.97 -11.32
C LYS A 227 -19.71 5.55 -11.84
N ASP A 228 -18.46 5.06 -11.82
CA ASP A 228 -18.16 3.70 -12.28
C ASP A 228 -18.78 2.64 -11.35
N LEU A 229 -18.76 2.87 -10.03
CA LEU A 229 -19.43 1.99 -9.06
C LEU A 229 -20.97 2.02 -9.21
N GLU A 230 -21.56 3.19 -9.43
CA GLU A 230 -23.00 3.34 -9.69
C GLU A 230 -23.42 2.65 -11.00
N ALA A 231 -22.54 2.68 -12.02
CA ALA A 231 -22.71 1.97 -13.28
C ALA A 231 -22.42 0.46 -13.21
N GLY A 232 -22.08 -0.07 -12.03
CA GLY A 232 -21.81 -1.51 -11.85
C GLY A 232 -20.49 -1.99 -12.46
N LYS A 233 -19.54 -1.08 -12.73
CA LYS A 233 -18.28 -1.42 -13.41
C LYS A 233 -17.20 -2.02 -12.50
N GLY A 234 -17.51 -2.25 -11.21
CA GLY A 234 -16.58 -2.84 -10.26
C GLY A 234 -17.24 -3.52 -9.09
N THR A 235 -16.58 -4.55 -8.55
CA THR A 235 -17.06 -5.34 -7.42
C THR A 235 -16.18 -5.21 -6.17
N ILE A 236 -14.92 -4.85 -6.37
CA ILE A 236 -13.93 -4.66 -5.29
C ILE A 236 -13.17 -3.37 -5.60
N VAL A 237 -12.84 -2.59 -4.56
CA VAL A 237 -11.98 -1.41 -4.67
C VAL A 237 -10.95 -1.39 -3.56
N SER A 238 -9.70 -1.03 -3.87
CA SER A 238 -8.66 -0.76 -2.86
C SER A 238 -8.55 0.74 -2.61
N LEU A 239 -8.70 1.14 -1.35
CA LEU A 239 -8.62 2.53 -0.93
C LEU A 239 -7.69 2.69 0.28
N VAL A 240 -7.10 3.87 0.41
CA VAL A 240 -6.53 4.34 1.66
C VAL A 240 -7.53 5.25 2.39
N ALA A 241 -7.31 5.53 3.66
CA ALA A 241 -8.25 6.28 4.51
C ALA A 241 -8.72 7.60 3.87
N LYS A 242 -7.80 8.38 3.27
CA LYS A 242 -8.14 9.65 2.59
C LYS A 242 -9.07 9.44 1.40
N MET A 243 -8.77 8.44 0.55
CA MET A 243 -9.61 8.14 -0.62
C MET A 243 -11.03 7.72 -0.20
N LEU A 244 -11.14 6.89 0.84
CA LEU A 244 -12.45 6.49 1.39
C LEU A 244 -13.23 7.69 1.94
N THR A 245 -12.55 8.59 2.67
CA THR A 245 -13.16 9.81 3.20
C THR A 245 -13.68 10.72 2.07
N ASP A 246 -12.94 10.83 0.96
CA ASP A 246 -13.34 11.64 -0.20
C ASP A 246 -14.48 10.99 -1.00
N LEU A 247 -14.53 9.65 -1.07
CA LEU A 247 -15.58 8.92 -1.77
C LEU A 247 -16.90 8.92 -0.99
N LEU A 248 -16.83 8.83 0.35
CA LEU A 248 -17.99 8.61 1.23
C LEU A 248 -19.16 9.59 1.04
N PRO A 249 -18.96 10.91 0.80
CA PRO A 249 -20.05 11.84 0.51
C PRO A 249 -20.82 11.52 -0.77
N LEU A 250 -20.20 10.84 -1.73
CA LEU A 250 -20.77 10.49 -3.04
C LEU A 250 -21.47 9.12 -3.04
N VAL A 251 -21.33 8.35 -1.97
CA VAL A 251 -21.96 7.02 -1.83
C VAL A 251 -23.46 7.19 -1.56
N PRO A 252 -24.36 6.51 -2.31
CA PRO A 252 -25.79 6.45 -2.00
C PRO A 252 -26.07 5.90 -0.61
N GLN A 253 -27.26 6.16 -0.05
CA GLN A 253 -27.62 5.66 1.30
C GLN A 253 -27.64 4.13 1.38
N GLN A 254 -28.00 3.47 0.27
CA GLN A 254 -28.02 2.00 0.15
C GLN A 254 -26.70 1.39 -0.34
N GLY A 255 -25.62 2.18 -0.44
CA GLY A 255 -24.35 1.74 -1.02
C GLY A 255 -24.40 1.66 -2.55
N PHE A 256 -23.51 0.86 -3.12
CA PHE A 256 -23.47 0.54 -4.55
C PHE A 256 -23.80 -0.94 -4.74
N ASP A 257 -24.78 -1.26 -5.58
CA ASP A 257 -25.34 -2.61 -5.73
C ASP A 257 -24.30 -3.66 -6.13
N SER A 258 -23.32 -3.29 -6.98
CA SER A 258 -22.28 -4.21 -7.44
C SER A 258 -21.07 -4.32 -6.50
N LEU A 259 -20.88 -3.36 -5.61
CA LEU A 259 -19.71 -3.29 -4.75
C LEU A 259 -19.81 -4.28 -3.59
N ARG A 260 -18.99 -5.33 -3.67
CA ARG A 260 -18.90 -6.34 -2.62
C ARG A 260 -18.03 -5.89 -1.45
N TYR A 261 -16.84 -5.34 -1.75
CA TYR A 261 -15.86 -5.00 -0.72
C TYR A 261 -15.06 -3.74 -1.06
N ILE A 262 -14.76 -2.96 -0.03
CA ILE A 262 -13.71 -1.95 -0.02
C ILE A 262 -12.55 -2.50 0.79
N LEU A 263 -11.44 -2.86 0.14
CA LEU A 263 -10.22 -3.23 0.84
C LEU A 263 -9.49 -1.96 1.29
N LEU A 264 -9.44 -1.76 2.61
CA LEU A 264 -8.85 -0.58 3.22
C LEU A 264 -7.50 -0.92 3.85
N GLY A 265 -6.46 -0.21 3.43
CA GLY A 265 -5.11 -0.40 3.95
C GLY A 265 -4.30 0.89 4.00
N GLY A 266 -3.02 0.74 4.35
CA GLY A 266 -2.03 1.83 4.28
C GLY A 266 -1.96 2.76 5.50
N GLY A 267 -2.80 2.58 6.50
CA GLY A 267 -2.74 3.36 7.73
C GLY A 267 -4.02 3.33 8.55
N PRO A 268 -4.02 3.96 9.73
CA PRO A 268 -5.20 4.03 10.59
C PRO A 268 -6.32 4.85 9.95
N ILE A 269 -7.54 4.52 10.31
CA ILE A 269 -8.75 5.28 9.94
C ILE A 269 -9.58 5.55 11.19
N ALA A 270 -10.24 6.71 11.23
CA ALA A 270 -11.12 7.05 12.33
C ALA A 270 -12.32 6.10 12.40
N LYS A 271 -12.65 5.62 13.59
CA LYS A 271 -13.79 4.74 13.84
C LYS A 271 -15.10 5.34 13.32
N SER A 272 -15.29 6.66 13.50
CA SER A 272 -16.46 7.39 13.01
C SER A 272 -16.64 7.33 11.48
N VAL A 273 -15.56 7.20 10.70
CA VAL A 273 -15.64 7.00 9.24
C VAL A 273 -16.13 5.61 8.92
N LEU A 274 -15.64 4.58 9.62
CA LEU A 274 -16.10 3.20 9.45
C LEU A 274 -17.58 3.03 9.83
N GLU A 275 -18.01 3.69 10.89
CA GLU A 275 -19.44 3.71 11.30
C GLU A 275 -20.33 4.36 10.22
N LYS A 276 -19.87 5.45 9.58
CA LYS A 276 -20.57 6.04 8.44
C LYS A 276 -20.63 5.12 7.22
N CYS A 277 -19.56 4.36 6.96
CA CYS A 277 -19.56 3.34 5.91
C CYS A 277 -20.60 2.26 6.20
N GLN A 278 -20.68 1.79 7.44
CA GLN A 278 -21.67 0.80 7.87
C GLN A 278 -23.10 1.32 7.70
N GLN A 279 -23.37 2.59 8.06
CA GLN A 279 -24.70 3.23 7.85
C GLN A 279 -25.08 3.29 6.37
N LYS A 280 -24.11 3.30 5.46
CA LYS A 280 -24.31 3.27 4.00
C LYS A 280 -24.18 1.86 3.40
N LEU A 281 -24.23 0.82 4.23
CA LEU A 281 -24.15 -0.58 3.84
C LEU A 281 -22.86 -0.96 3.06
N LEU A 282 -21.78 -0.25 3.28
CA LEU A 282 -20.48 -0.55 2.67
C LEU A 282 -19.71 -1.59 3.51
N SER A 283 -19.30 -2.67 2.88
CA SER A 283 -18.43 -3.69 3.49
C SER A 283 -16.96 -3.25 3.39
N VAL A 284 -16.44 -2.62 4.45
CA VAL A 284 -15.04 -2.17 4.52
C VAL A 284 -14.20 -3.23 5.21
N ILE A 285 -13.30 -3.84 4.47
CA ILE A 285 -12.36 -4.85 4.94
C ILE A 285 -11.06 -4.14 5.33
N GLN A 286 -10.86 -3.91 6.61
CA GLN A 286 -9.60 -3.40 7.13
C GLN A 286 -8.52 -4.46 6.96
N SER A 287 -7.30 -4.05 6.64
CA SER A 287 -6.19 -4.94 6.40
C SER A 287 -4.87 -4.37 6.89
N TYR A 288 -3.95 -5.28 7.24
CA TYR A 288 -2.59 -4.94 7.61
C TYR A 288 -1.60 -5.70 6.73
N GLY A 289 -0.60 -4.98 6.29
CA GLY A 289 0.48 -5.47 5.47
C GLY A 289 1.37 -4.32 5.00
N MET A 290 2.45 -4.68 4.37
CA MET A 290 3.49 -3.75 3.93
C MET A 290 4.18 -4.26 2.66
N THR A 291 5.17 -3.55 2.18
CA THR A 291 5.93 -3.96 0.99
C THR A 291 6.58 -5.32 1.19
N GLU A 292 7.12 -5.56 2.40
CA GLU A 292 7.80 -6.79 2.80
C GLU A 292 6.86 -8.00 2.88
N THR A 293 5.55 -7.79 2.91
CA THR A 293 4.53 -8.86 2.98
C THR A 293 3.75 -9.03 1.67
N CYS A 294 4.20 -8.44 0.57
CA CYS A 294 3.58 -8.53 -0.76
C CYS A 294 2.07 -8.18 -0.76
N SER A 295 1.66 -7.19 -0.01
CA SER A 295 0.33 -6.68 0.27
C SER A 295 -0.17 -7.10 1.67
N GLN A 296 -1.49 -7.28 1.85
CA GLN A 296 -2.04 -7.65 3.14
C GLN A 296 -1.72 -9.11 3.51
N VAL A 297 -1.43 -9.31 4.78
CA VAL A 297 -1.22 -10.63 5.42
C VAL A 297 -2.15 -10.84 6.62
N VAL A 298 -2.80 -9.76 7.06
CA VAL A 298 -3.90 -9.76 8.04
C VAL A 298 -5.05 -8.98 7.42
N ALA A 299 -6.26 -9.49 7.50
CA ALA A 299 -7.45 -8.77 7.05
C ALA A 299 -8.68 -9.21 7.85
N LEU A 300 -9.66 -8.33 7.96
CA LEU A 300 -10.95 -8.68 8.52
C LEU A 300 -11.66 -9.69 7.61
N PRO A 301 -12.22 -10.78 8.18
CA PRO A 301 -13.22 -11.57 7.47
C PRO A 301 -14.44 -10.70 7.16
N PRO A 302 -15.03 -10.79 5.95
CA PRO A 302 -16.17 -9.94 5.57
C PRO A 302 -17.35 -9.97 6.55
N GLU A 303 -17.64 -11.14 7.12
CA GLU A 303 -18.69 -11.35 8.10
C GLU A 303 -18.44 -10.69 9.47
N LYS A 304 -17.18 -10.34 9.75
CA LYS A 304 -16.76 -9.67 10.99
C LYS A 304 -16.48 -8.17 10.83
N ALA A 305 -16.57 -7.64 9.62
CA ALA A 305 -16.22 -6.26 9.33
C ALA A 305 -17.04 -5.22 10.13
N SER A 306 -18.31 -5.53 10.43
CA SER A 306 -19.18 -4.67 11.23
C SER A 306 -19.02 -4.84 12.75
N GLU A 307 -18.54 -6.01 13.21
CA GLU A 307 -18.42 -6.33 14.64
C GLU A 307 -17.08 -5.89 15.23
N LYS A 308 -15.99 -6.02 14.44
CA LYS A 308 -14.60 -5.79 14.85
C LYS A 308 -14.04 -4.47 14.31
N ILE A 309 -14.81 -3.39 14.41
CA ILE A 309 -14.39 -2.07 13.95
C ILE A 309 -13.10 -1.64 14.67
N GLY A 310 -12.08 -1.28 13.88
CA GLY A 310 -10.76 -0.87 14.39
C GLY A 310 -9.74 -2.01 14.47
N ALA A 311 -10.15 -3.28 14.40
CA ALA A 311 -9.21 -4.38 14.24
C ALA A 311 -8.69 -4.43 12.80
N SER A 312 -7.41 -4.81 12.63
CA SER A 312 -6.84 -5.11 11.31
C SER A 312 -7.32 -6.46 10.76
N GLY A 313 -7.80 -7.35 11.62
CA GLY A 313 -8.33 -8.66 11.26
C GLY A 313 -7.54 -9.83 11.83
N VAL A 314 -7.65 -10.98 11.16
CA VAL A 314 -6.91 -12.20 11.47
C VAL A 314 -5.88 -12.50 10.38
N THR A 315 -4.91 -13.35 10.69
CA THR A 315 -3.90 -13.79 9.71
C THR A 315 -4.54 -14.49 8.52
N LEU A 316 -4.08 -14.14 7.34
CA LEU A 316 -4.48 -14.82 6.11
C LEU A 316 -3.80 -16.20 5.99
N GLN A 317 -4.30 -17.01 5.09
CA GLN A 317 -3.79 -18.38 4.90
C GLN A 317 -2.27 -18.40 4.69
N GLY A 318 -1.60 -19.29 5.44
CA GLY A 318 -0.16 -19.50 5.36
C GLY A 318 0.68 -18.45 6.10
N VAL A 319 0.05 -17.49 6.78
CA VAL A 319 0.75 -16.49 7.59
C VAL A 319 0.65 -16.84 9.08
N HIS A 320 1.78 -16.81 9.75
CA HIS A 320 1.89 -16.90 11.20
C HIS A 320 2.21 -15.53 11.76
N LEU A 321 1.62 -15.21 12.91
CA LEU A 321 1.81 -13.96 13.63
C LEU A 321 2.06 -14.25 15.10
N ARG A 322 3.03 -13.56 15.68
CA ARG A 322 3.24 -13.51 17.12
C ARG A 322 3.47 -12.09 17.59
N ILE A 323 3.17 -11.82 18.84
CA ILE A 323 3.46 -10.56 19.53
C ILE A 323 4.69 -10.79 20.41
N ALA A 324 5.82 -10.19 20.04
CA ALA A 324 7.06 -10.28 20.79
C ALA A 324 7.09 -9.21 21.88
N THR A 325 7.20 -9.63 23.14
CA THR A 325 7.29 -8.74 24.30
C THR A 325 8.65 -8.89 24.97
N ASP A 326 9.42 -7.81 25.07
CA ASP A 326 10.76 -7.79 25.69
C ASP A 326 10.73 -7.80 27.22
N GLY A 327 9.64 -8.24 27.83
CA GLY A 327 9.46 -8.20 29.29
C GLY A 327 9.31 -6.78 29.89
N LYS A 328 9.73 -5.77 29.16
CA LYS A 328 9.62 -4.34 29.54
C LYS A 328 8.32 -3.67 29.08
N MET A 329 7.63 -4.26 28.08
CA MET A 329 6.37 -3.73 27.52
C MET A 329 5.13 -4.44 28.09
N ALA A 330 5.30 -5.45 28.95
CA ALA A 330 4.20 -6.26 29.48
C ALA A 330 3.26 -5.49 30.45
N ASP A 331 3.66 -4.30 30.96
CA ASP A 331 2.90 -3.56 31.96
C ASP A 331 1.89 -2.54 31.40
N HIS A 332 1.81 -2.40 30.07
CA HIS A 332 0.87 -1.43 29.47
C HIS A 332 -0.43 -2.12 29.01
N GLN A 333 -1.33 -2.32 29.96
CA GLN A 333 -2.73 -2.66 29.70
C GLN A 333 -3.49 -1.39 29.33
N THR A 334 -4.14 -1.38 28.16
CA THR A 334 -5.18 -0.36 27.91
C THR A 334 -6.42 -0.70 28.74
N ALA A 335 -7.24 0.29 29.11
CA ALA A 335 -8.42 0.09 29.97
C ALA A 335 -9.40 -0.98 29.47
N GLU A 336 -9.35 -1.33 28.19
CA GLU A 336 -10.20 -2.31 27.54
C GLU A 336 -9.50 -3.65 27.22
N ASN A 337 -8.16 -3.74 27.38
CA ASN A 337 -7.39 -4.90 26.96
C ASN A 337 -6.38 -5.38 28.01
N THR A 338 -6.50 -6.66 28.36
CA THR A 338 -5.58 -7.35 29.28
C THR A 338 -4.39 -8.01 28.58
N GLN A 339 -4.30 -7.94 27.22
CA GLN A 339 -3.25 -8.55 26.45
C GLN A 339 -2.02 -7.63 26.34
N PRO A 340 -0.79 -8.19 26.43
CA PRO A 340 0.41 -7.36 26.35
C PRO A 340 0.59 -6.81 24.94
N ILE A 341 0.94 -5.51 24.85
CA ILE A 341 1.36 -4.88 23.59
C ILE A 341 2.84 -5.23 23.35
N GLY A 342 3.15 -5.66 22.14
CA GLY A 342 4.52 -5.98 21.74
C GLY A 342 4.74 -5.77 20.25
N GLU A 343 5.96 -6.08 19.78
CA GLU A 343 6.27 -6.01 18.36
C GLU A 343 5.55 -7.11 17.59
N ILE A 344 4.90 -6.73 16.51
CA ILE A 344 4.27 -7.67 15.58
C ILE A 344 5.36 -8.35 14.76
N GLN A 345 5.44 -9.67 14.87
CA GLN A 345 6.35 -10.49 14.08
C GLN A 345 5.56 -11.45 13.20
N LEU A 346 6.03 -11.59 11.96
CA LEU A 346 5.32 -12.31 10.90
C LEU A 346 6.23 -13.39 10.29
N GLN A 347 5.64 -14.53 9.89
CA GLN A 347 6.31 -15.58 9.14
C GLN A 347 5.33 -16.18 8.12
N GLY A 348 5.79 -16.47 6.92
CA GLY A 348 4.96 -17.11 5.90
C GLY A 348 5.43 -16.88 4.47
N PRO A 349 4.88 -17.61 3.50
CA PRO A 349 5.35 -17.59 2.11
C PRO A 349 5.10 -16.27 1.37
N ALA A 350 4.20 -15.41 1.86
CA ALA A 350 3.97 -14.08 1.29
C ALA A 350 5.00 -13.04 1.76
N ILE A 351 5.85 -13.38 2.75
CA ILE A 351 6.80 -12.46 3.38
C ILE A 351 8.16 -12.61 2.72
N THR A 352 8.79 -11.51 2.37
CA THR A 352 10.15 -11.50 1.83
C THR A 352 11.15 -11.94 2.89
N THR A 353 12.27 -12.49 2.48
CA THR A 353 13.27 -13.06 3.40
C THR A 353 14.50 -12.16 3.58
N ARG A 354 14.58 -11.05 2.86
CA ARG A 354 15.72 -10.11 2.91
C ARG A 354 15.36 -8.77 2.26
N TYR A 355 16.19 -7.78 2.52
CA TYR A 355 16.31 -6.59 1.69
C TYR A 355 17.45 -6.75 0.68
N LEU A 356 17.46 -5.92 -0.36
CA LEU A 356 18.60 -5.85 -1.28
C LEU A 356 19.88 -5.50 -0.52
N ASN A 357 21.00 -6.07 -0.99
CA ASN A 357 22.33 -5.86 -0.44
C ASN A 357 22.44 -6.23 1.05
N ASP A 358 21.62 -7.19 1.50
CA ASP A 358 21.56 -7.70 2.89
C ASP A 358 21.46 -6.57 3.93
N ARG A 359 20.77 -5.49 3.59
CA ARG A 359 20.50 -4.39 4.52
C ARG A 359 19.60 -4.85 5.64
N SER A 360 19.94 -4.47 6.87
CA SER A 360 19.14 -4.79 8.08
C SER A 360 18.80 -6.28 8.21
N PRO A 361 19.80 -7.21 8.16
CA PRO A 361 19.55 -8.64 8.27
C PRO A 361 18.90 -9.01 9.62
N GLN A 362 19.08 -8.18 10.66
CA GLN A 362 18.45 -8.36 11.98
C GLN A 362 16.92 -8.22 11.96
N GLN A 363 16.33 -7.83 10.83
CA GLN A 363 14.88 -7.78 10.67
C GLN A 363 14.25 -9.17 10.63
N TRP A 364 15.05 -10.20 10.33
CA TRP A 364 14.64 -11.62 10.40
C TRP A 364 15.46 -12.32 11.48
N ASP A 365 14.79 -13.06 12.35
CA ASP A 365 15.47 -13.91 13.32
C ASP A 365 15.95 -15.23 12.68
N GLN A 366 16.62 -16.07 13.49
CA GLN A 366 17.17 -17.36 13.02
C GLN A 366 16.08 -18.37 12.61
N GLU A 367 14.85 -18.19 13.08
CA GLU A 367 13.69 -19.02 12.74
C GLU A 367 12.92 -18.47 11.52
N GLY A 368 13.33 -17.32 10.97
CA GLY A 368 12.72 -16.66 9.82
C GLY A 368 11.52 -15.78 10.16
N TRP A 369 11.35 -15.38 11.42
CA TRP A 369 10.34 -14.38 11.79
C TRP A 369 10.80 -12.98 11.41
N PHE A 370 9.96 -12.28 10.68
CA PHE A 370 10.16 -10.90 10.27
C PHE A 370 9.64 -9.94 11.33
N ALA A 371 10.51 -9.12 11.89
CA ALA A 371 10.19 -8.05 12.81
C ALA A 371 9.68 -6.82 12.04
N THR A 372 8.39 -6.51 12.18
CA THR A 372 7.75 -5.48 11.35
C THR A 372 8.09 -4.05 11.76
N GLY A 373 8.52 -3.86 13.01
CA GLY A 373 8.68 -2.55 13.64
C GLY A 373 7.34 -1.89 14.01
N ASP A 374 6.22 -2.58 13.82
CA ASP A 374 4.91 -2.14 14.28
C ASP A 374 4.57 -2.80 15.63
N LEU A 375 3.89 -2.06 16.50
CA LEU A 375 3.43 -2.53 17.81
C LEU A 375 1.93 -2.84 17.74
N GLY A 376 1.54 -3.92 18.41
CA GLY A 376 0.13 -4.31 18.45
C GLY A 376 -0.14 -5.38 19.50
N TYR A 377 -1.38 -5.85 19.52
CA TYR A 377 -1.83 -6.95 20.36
C TYR A 377 -2.88 -7.78 19.62
N LEU A 378 -3.08 -9.00 20.11
CA LEU A 378 -4.19 -9.86 19.68
C LEU A 378 -5.27 -9.84 20.76
N ASP A 379 -6.55 -9.71 20.37
CA ASP A 379 -7.63 -9.91 21.30
C ASP A 379 -7.84 -11.41 21.61
N GLN A 380 -8.78 -11.72 22.50
CA GLN A 380 -9.07 -13.11 22.91
C GLN A 380 -9.56 -14.00 21.77
N GLU A 381 -10.08 -13.41 20.69
CA GLU A 381 -10.53 -14.12 19.49
C GLU A 381 -9.43 -14.18 18.39
N GLY A 382 -8.22 -13.63 18.66
CA GLY A 382 -7.08 -13.63 17.74
C GLY A 382 -7.10 -12.51 16.68
N PHE A 383 -7.92 -11.48 16.86
CA PHE A 383 -7.90 -10.30 15.97
C PHE A 383 -6.75 -9.37 16.33
N LEU A 384 -5.99 -8.96 15.32
CA LEU A 384 -4.88 -8.02 15.47
C LEU A 384 -5.37 -6.58 15.54
N TYR A 385 -4.89 -5.86 16.55
CA TYR A 385 -4.98 -4.42 16.68
C TYR A 385 -3.58 -3.81 16.59
N VAL A 386 -3.34 -3.02 15.55
CA VAL A 386 -2.09 -2.28 15.37
C VAL A 386 -2.20 -0.96 16.14
N VAL A 387 -1.28 -0.75 17.08
CA VAL A 387 -1.32 0.40 18.01
C VAL A 387 -0.45 1.54 17.52
N SER A 388 0.78 1.27 17.09
CA SER A 388 1.75 2.29 16.66
C SER A 388 2.92 1.65 15.93
N ARG A 389 3.80 2.50 15.35
CA ARG A 389 5.16 2.09 15.04
C ARG A 389 6.04 2.20 16.28
N ALA A 390 6.96 1.27 16.48
CA ALA A 390 7.94 1.34 17.56
C ALA A 390 8.76 2.64 17.49
N SER A 391 9.10 3.10 16.29
CA SER A 391 9.80 4.35 16.05
C SER A 391 8.97 5.62 16.26
N GLU A 392 7.64 5.50 16.37
CA GLU A 392 6.72 6.62 16.60
C GLU A 392 6.23 6.65 18.05
N LEU A 393 6.60 5.67 18.87
CA LEU A 393 6.28 5.61 20.29
C LEU A 393 6.85 6.84 21.00
N ILE A 394 6.01 7.57 21.71
CA ILE A 394 6.42 8.75 22.49
C ILE A 394 6.71 8.29 23.91
N ILE A 395 7.91 8.57 24.39
CA ILE A 395 8.31 8.28 25.78
C ILE A 395 8.39 9.60 26.52
N SER A 396 7.38 9.86 27.35
CA SER A 396 7.27 11.11 28.13
C SER A 396 7.29 10.81 29.62
N GLY A 397 8.32 11.28 30.31
CA GLY A 397 8.47 11.05 31.77
C GLY A 397 8.56 9.57 32.15
N GLY A 398 9.02 8.70 31.22
CA GLY A 398 9.09 7.25 31.44
C GLY A 398 7.82 6.49 31.07
N GLU A 399 6.74 7.19 30.69
CA GLU A 399 5.48 6.60 30.24
C GLU A 399 5.45 6.46 28.71
N ASN A 400 4.96 5.33 28.23
CA ASN A 400 4.75 5.08 26.81
C ASN A 400 3.42 5.67 26.35
N ILE A 401 3.46 6.55 25.34
CA ILE A 401 2.27 7.16 24.75
C ILE A 401 2.22 6.77 23.28
N TYR A 402 1.12 6.13 22.91
CA TYR A 402 0.89 5.70 21.54
C TYR A 402 0.18 6.80 20.74
N PRO A 403 0.81 7.37 19.69
CA PRO A 403 0.21 8.47 18.94
C PRO A 403 -1.20 8.17 18.43
N ALA A 404 -1.47 6.95 17.95
CA ALA A 404 -2.77 6.59 17.41
C ALA A 404 -3.91 6.67 18.45
N GLU A 405 -3.63 6.38 19.72
CA GLU A 405 -4.63 6.51 20.82
C GLU A 405 -5.06 7.96 20.98
N VAL A 406 -4.09 8.87 21.01
CA VAL A 406 -4.36 10.32 21.14
C VAL A 406 -5.03 10.88 19.89
N GLU A 407 -4.60 10.44 18.70
CA GLU A 407 -5.20 10.80 17.40
C GLU A 407 -6.68 10.39 17.34
N GLN A 408 -6.99 9.16 17.75
CA GLN A 408 -8.36 8.65 17.76
C GLN A 408 -9.26 9.44 18.73
N ALA A 409 -8.76 9.79 19.91
CA ALA A 409 -9.50 10.60 20.84
C ALA A 409 -9.78 12.01 20.29
N LEU A 410 -8.77 12.65 19.67
CA LEU A 410 -8.94 13.98 19.06
C LEU A 410 -9.93 13.97 17.87
N LEU A 411 -9.95 12.90 17.08
CA LEU A 411 -10.86 12.74 15.97
C LEU A 411 -12.34 12.58 16.35
N GLN A 412 -12.66 12.41 17.64
CA GLN A 412 -14.05 12.44 18.13
C GLN A 412 -14.63 13.85 18.09
N HIS A 413 -13.80 14.90 18.11
CA HIS A 413 -14.29 16.27 18.03
C HIS A 413 -14.71 16.65 16.61
N PRO A 414 -15.95 17.15 16.36
CA PRO A 414 -16.45 17.45 15.01
C PRO A 414 -15.64 18.48 14.22
N ALA A 415 -14.95 19.39 14.91
CA ALA A 415 -14.08 20.37 14.26
C ALA A 415 -12.75 19.77 13.76
N VAL A 416 -12.32 18.62 14.26
CA VAL A 416 -11.06 17.97 13.87
C VAL A 416 -11.33 17.11 12.64
N LYS A 417 -10.65 17.42 11.55
CA LYS A 417 -10.74 16.66 10.29
C LYS A 417 -9.69 15.56 10.25
N GLU A 418 -8.45 15.89 10.60
CA GLU A 418 -7.33 14.95 10.67
C GLU A 418 -6.46 15.32 11.88
N ALA A 419 -5.82 14.30 12.46
CA ALA A 419 -4.88 14.47 13.56
C ALA A 419 -3.61 13.66 13.29
N ALA A 420 -2.45 14.24 13.59
CA ALA A 420 -1.16 13.57 13.64
C ALA A 420 -0.47 13.95 14.95
N VAL A 421 -0.12 12.95 15.75
CA VAL A 421 0.51 13.14 17.06
C VAL A 421 1.94 12.67 17.01
N VAL A 422 2.85 13.48 17.58
CA VAL A 422 4.29 13.23 17.60
C VAL A 422 4.89 13.59 18.96
N GLY A 423 6.04 13.01 19.29
CA GLY A 423 6.84 13.38 20.44
C GLY A 423 7.85 14.46 20.07
N GLU A 424 7.65 15.68 20.54
CA GLU A 424 8.65 16.74 20.40
C GLU A 424 9.67 16.66 21.54
N PRO A 425 10.96 16.97 21.32
CA PRO A 425 11.97 17.02 22.39
C PRO A 425 11.53 17.94 23.53
N ASP A 426 11.73 17.50 24.76
CA ASP A 426 11.37 18.23 25.98
C ASP A 426 12.45 18.00 27.04
N GLU A 427 12.94 19.10 27.67
CA GLU A 427 14.05 19.04 28.61
C GLU A 427 13.67 18.36 29.95
N GLU A 428 12.41 18.46 30.35
CA GLU A 428 11.92 17.88 31.60
C GLU A 428 11.46 16.43 31.45
N TRP A 429 10.78 16.13 30.34
CA TRP A 429 10.08 14.86 30.11
C TRP A 429 10.74 13.96 29.08
N GLY A 430 11.88 14.38 28.48
CA GLY A 430 12.53 13.73 27.35
C GLY A 430 11.77 13.98 26.03
N GLN A 431 10.49 13.66 26.02
CA GLN A 431 9.56 14.03 24.94
C GLN A 431 8.26 14.58 25.52
N SER A 432 7.63 15.52 24.83
CA SER A 432 6.27 15.98 25.10
C SER A 432 5.35 15.73 23.91
N VAL A 433 4.10 15.43 24.19
CA VAL A 433 3.11 15.15 23.14
C VAL A 433 2.72 16.44 22.43
N ALA A 434 2.79 16.46 21.10
CA ALA A 434 2.33 17.54 20.24
C ALA A 434 1.33 16.99 19.21
N ALA A 435 0.22 17.69 19.01
CA ALA A 435 -0.82 17.33 18.05
C ALA A 435 -0.87 18.35 16.91
N TYR A 436 -0.82 17.86 15.69
CA TYR A 436 -0.98 18.60 14.44
C TYR A 436 -2.35 18.27 13.87
N LEU A 437 -3.19 19.26 13.62
CA LEU A 437 -4.60 19.10 13.28
C LEU A 437 -4.94 19.84 11.99
N THR A 438 -5.65 19.18 11.06
CA THR A 438 -6.44 19.90 10.07
C THR A 438 -7.86 20.05 10.60
N LEU A 439 -8.46 21.21 10.40
CA LEU A 439 -9.72 21.57 11.02
C LEU A 439 -10.83 21.83 9.99
N ASN A 440 -12.07 21.43 10.32
CA ASN A 440 -13.28 21.82 9.59
C ASN A 440 -13.78 23.22 9.95
N GLN A 441 -13.48 23.66 11.15
CA GLN A 441 -13.83 24.97 11.69
C GLN A 441 -12.86 25.34 12.82
N PRO A 442 -12.71 26.65 13.16
CA PRO A 442 -11.86 27.07 14.28
C PRO A 442 -12.26 26.40 15.58
N ILE A 443 -11.28 26.09 16.42
CA ILE A 443 -11.46 25.44 17.71
C ILE A 443 -10.55 26.08 18.76
N HIS A 444 -11.03 26.17 20.01
CA HIS A 444 -10.24 26.65 21.14
C HIS A 444 -9.47 25.51 21.81
N PHE A 445 -8.32 25.82 22.35
CA PHE A 445 -7.44 24.89 23.07
C PHE A 445 -8.20 24.05 24.13
N GLN A 446 -9.05 24.71 24.96
CA GLN A 446 -9.79 24.03 26.01
C GLN A 446 -10.76 22.98 25.48
N ALA A 447 -11.44 23.23 24.33
CA ALA A 447 -12.35 22.28 23.74
C ALA A 447 -11.63 21.01 23.23
N LEU A 448 -10.36 21.13 22.82
CA LEU A 448 -9.53 19.97 22.48
C LEU A 448 -9.20 19.14 23.73
N LEU A 449 -8.86 19.80 24.84
CA LEU A 449 -8.61 19.11 26.12
C LEU A 449 -9.88 18.43 26.65
N ASP A 450 -11.02 19.15 26.62
CA ASP A 450 -12.32 18.61 27.04
C ASP A 450 -12.72 17.36 26.24
N THR A 451 -12.31 17.31 24.98
CA THR A 451 -12.54 16.11 24.12
C THR A 451 -11.74 14.91 24.60
N LEU A 452 -10.55 15.12 25.12
CA LEU A 452 -9.66 14.05 25.61
C LEU A 452 -10.05 13.57 27.02
N GLU A 453 -10.74 14.44 27.77
CA GLU A 453 -11.15 14.17 29.16
C GLU A 453 -12.06 12.93 29.23
N GLY A 454 -11.71 12.02 30.13
CA GLY A 454 -12.45 10.75 30.26
C GLY A 454 -12.23 9.70 29.17
N GLN A 455 -11.51 10.05 28.09
CA GLN A 455 -11.18 9.10 27.02
C GLN A 455 -9.79 8.50 27.18
N ILE A 456 -8.80 9.35 27.54
CA ILE A 456 -7.41 8.92 27.73
C ILE A 456 -6.86 9.53 29.03
N ALA A 457 -5.78 8.96 29.56
CA ALA A 457 -5.14 9.46 30.77
C ALA A 457 -4.46 10.82 30.53
N HIS A 458 -4.49 11.70 31.54
CA HIS A 458 -3.96 13.08 31.48
C HIS A 458 -2.51 13.18 30.99
N TYR A 459 -1.63 12.23 31.35
CA TYR A 459 -0.22 12.26 30.96
C TYR A 459 -0.05 12.09 29.44
N LYS A 460 -1.07 11.59 28.74
CA LYS A 460 -1.10 11.43 27.28
C LYS A 460 -1.57 12.69 26.55
N PHE A 461 -2.07 13.69 27.26
CA PHE A 461 -2.64 14.89 26.66
C PHE A 461 -1.56 15.69 25.94
N PRO A 462 -1.82 16.13 24.67
CA PRO A 462 -0.91 17.02 23.99
C PRO A 462 -0.71 18.32 24.77
N ARG A 463 0.55 18.71 24.92
CA ARG A 463 0.93 19.98 25.51
C ARG A 463 0.91 21.13 24.50
N ARG A 464 1.01 20.78 23.22
CA ARG A 464 1.00 21.70 22.09
C ARG A 464 0.05 21.21 21.03
N PHE A 465 -0.76 22.14 20.49
CA PHE A 465 -1.64 21.88 19.35
C PHE A 465 -1.29 22.86 18.22
N TYR A 466 -1.16 22.34 17.02
CA TYR A 466 -0.88 23.11 15.82
C TYR A 466 -2.00 22.91 14.79
N HIS A 467 -2.56 24.00 14.28
CA HIS A 467 -3.39 23.97 13.10
C HIS A 467 -2.48 23.92 11.87
N VAL A 468 -2.65 22.92 11.04
CA VAL A 468 -1.93 22.77 9.78
C VAL A 468 -2.90 22.87 8.60
N ARG A 469 -2.45 23.52 7.52
CA ARG A 469 -3.25 23.65 6.30
C ARG A 469 -3.55 22.29 5.69
N GLU A 470 -2.54 21.45 5.62
CA GLU A 470 -2.64 20.08 5.12
C GLU A 470 -1.61 19.19 5.81
N MET A 471 -1.90 17.90 5.90
CA MET A 471 -0.95 16.92 6.40
C MET A 471 0.08 16.56 5.32
N PRO A 472 1.40 16.57 5.62
CA PRO A 472 2.41 16.07 4.70
C PRO A 472 2.20 14.56 4.49
N ARG A 473 2.22 14.13 3.19
CA ARG A 473 1.88 12.74 2.84
C ARG A 473 2.86 12.13 1.85
N THR A 474 2.98 10.81 1.94
CA THR A 474 3.59 10.00 0.89
C THR A 474 2.69 9.95 -0.34
N ALA A 475 3.20 9.45 -1.47
CA ALA A 475 2.41 9.18 -2.68
C ALA A 475 1.26 8.18 -2.42
N SER A 476 1.44 7.25 -1.47
CA SER A 476 0.39 6.31 -1.03
C SER A 476 -0.62 6.91 -0.06
N GLY A 477 -0.54 8.21 0.24
CA GLY A 477 -1.47 8.91 1.14
C GLY A 477 -1.15 8.82 2.63
N LYS A 478 -0.06 8.13 3.03
CA LYS A 478 0.35 8.01 4.43
C LYS A 478 0.96 9.32 4.93
N VAL A 479 0.56 9.76 6.14
CA VAL A 479 1.12 10.96 6.79
C VAL A 479 2.61 10.79 7.09
N LEU A 480 3.40 11.81 6.72
CA LEU A 480 4.84 11.88 6.96
C LEU A 480 5.15 12.62 8.26
N LYS A 481 4.93 11.97 9.41
CA LYS A 481 5.15 12.55 10.74
C LYS A 481 6.56 13.12 10.94
N ARG A 482 7.57 12.56 10.27
CA ARG A 482 8.95 13.06 10.32
C ARG A 482 9.09 14.52 9.87
N LEU A 483 8.25 14.96 8.91
CA LEU A 483 8.26 16.35 8.43
C LEU A 483 7.64 17.31 9.46
N LEU A 484 6.74 16.81 10.31
CA LEU A 484 6.17 17.57 11.42
C LEU A 484 7.16 17.75 12.59
N LEU A 485 8.22 16.93 12.65
CA LEU A 485 9.31 17.01 13.61
C LEU A 485 10.55 17.75 13.09
N SER A 486 10.60 18.05 11.79
CA SER A 486 11.72 18.73 11.14
C SER A 486 11.51 20.26 11.10
N GLU A 487 12.55 20.99 10.68
CA GLU A 487 12.44 22.44 10.41
C GLU A 487 11.42 22.74 9.28
N GLU A 488 11.14 21.77 8.40
CA GLU A 488 10.17 21.90 7.32
C GLU A 488 8.72 22.04 7.83
N ARG A 489 8.45 21.72 9.10
CA ARG A 489 7.11 21.85 9.71
C ARG A 489 6.51 23.24 9.56
N VAL A 490 7.35 24.29 9.49
CA VAL A 490 6.89 25.67 9.29
C VAL A 490 6.12 25.87 7.98
N ASN A 491 6.34 25.02 6.97
CA ASN A 491 5.63 25.06 5.70
C ASN A 491 4.17 24.57 5.82
N TYR A 492 3.86 23.83 6.85
CA TYR A 492 2.55 23.21 7.10
C TYR A 492 1.75 23.92 8.18
N ILE A 493 2.41 24.50 9.18
CA ILE A 493 1.74 25.16 10.32
C ILE A 493 1.13 26.50 9.87
N GLU A 494 -0.19 26.65 10.08
CA GLU A 494 -0.87 27.95 9.95
C GLU A 494 -0.79 28.74 11.24
N GLN A 495 -1.07 28.09 12.34
CA GLN A 495 -1.00 28.71 13.68
C GLN A 495 -0.82 27.66 14.78
N GLN A 496 -0.24 28.07 15.89
CA GLN A 496 -0.32 27.32 17.14
C GLN A 496 -1.64 27.65 17.84
N ILE A 497 -2.37 26.64 18.26
CA ILE A 497 -3.61 26.81 19.04
C ILE A 497 -3.16 26.98 20.50
N ASN A 498 -3.18 28.22 20.98
CA ASN A 498 -2.72 28.57 22.34
C ASN A 498 -3.84 28.44 23.36
N LYS A 499 -3.43 28.32 24.65
CA LYS A 499 -4.33 28.31 25.81
C LYS A 499 -5.19 29.58 25.87
#